data_72f8ebe310436eb2294e13f7c6f65d18
#
_entry.id   72f8ebe310436eb2294e13f7c6f65d18
#
_cell.length_a   1.000
_cell.length_b   1.000
_cell.length_c   1.000
_cell.angle_alpha   90.00
_cell.angle_beta   90.00
_cell.angle_gamma   90.00
#
_symmetry.space_group_name_H-M   'P 1'
#
loop_
_entity.id
_entity.type
_entity.pdbx_description
1 polymer ?
#
loop_
_entity_poly.entity_id
_entity_poly.type
_entity_poly.pdbx_seq_one_letter_code
_entity_poly.pdbx_strand_id
1 'polypeptide(L)'
;MNHPLFVGVDPHRKKNVVQMMDSQGELLGDAFWVDNNQPGTAALIKHLMETAASGEFDGMQIATEATGWYWLHFFQALSHELAASSWPVALYALNPRLTAKFKQTYVDLDKNDAIDAYVVGDRLRMGRDLPQSFRQDDTYLPLRFLTRFRRHVVLNLAREKNYFLSALYLKASEYTRKDKQPFSNVFGATSRAVIQEFPSLEEIAAIPFDDLVDYIDVKGKRRFPDPTDNARRLRQVAADSYPLPQAWQEPVNTILRLSLQQIAALQRQEQRLNTAIAEHMAHIPHTLDTIPGIGPVFSAGIIAEIAGVERFNYDQAKVAKYAGLRWRHSGSADFQAEDTPLSRAGNAHLRYYLCEAANIVRLHDADYKAFYHRKFLEVRKHRHKRAIVLTARKLVRLVVRLLTTNQPYRPRRP
;
A
#
# COMPACT_ATOMS: atom_id res chain seq x y z
N MET A 1 24.69 -17.07 19.69
CA MET A 1 23.94 -16.94 20.93
C MET A 1 23.35 -18.30 21.28
N ASN A 2 23.87 -18.94 22.33
CA ASN A 2 23.38 -20.24 22.79
C ASN A 2 22.36 -20.07 23.92
N HIS A 3 22.51 -19.01 24.71
CA HIS A 3 21.63 -18.64 25.83
C HIS A 3 21.24 -17.17 25.77
N PRO A 4 20.44 -16.71 24.74
CA PRO A 4 20.04 -15.33 24.65
C PRO A 4 18.95 -14.97 25.66
N LEU A 5 19.01 -13.75 26.19
CA LEU A 5 17.89 -13.10 26.85
C LEU A 5 16.85 -12.74 25.80
N PHE A 6 15.61 -13.21 25.93
CA PHE A 6 14.50 -12.85 25.06
C PHE A 6 13.67 -11.73 25.67
N VAL A 7 13.41 -10.69 24.86
CA VAL A 7 12.67 -9.51 25.29
C VAL A 7 11.54 -9.23 24.32
N GLY A 8 10.32 -9.32 24.81
CA GLY A 8 9.13 -8.92 24.08
C GLY A 8 8.69 -7.50 24.47
N VAL A 9 8.37 -6.68 23.48
CA VAL A 9 7.95 -5.29 23.71
C VAL A 9 6.63 -5.03 22.97
N ASP A 10 5.64 -4.55 23.73
CA ASP A 10 4.40 -4.02 23.18
C ASP A 10 4.45 -2.48 23.15
N PRO A 11 4.59 -1.86 21.97
CA PRO A 11 4.83 -0.42 21.86
C PRO A 11 3.54 0.38 21.78
N HIS A 12 3.37 1.31 22.70
CA HIS A 12 2.29 2.30 22.70
C HIS A 12 2.82 3.72 22.48
N ARG A 13 1.92 4.66 22.25
CA ARG A 13 2.28 6.07 22.00
C ARG A 13 3.10 6.71 23.13
N LYS A 14 2.76 6.40 24.39
CA LYS A 14 3.39 7.03 25.56
C LYS A 14 4.36 6.11 26.30
N LYS A 15 4.12 4.81 26.24
CA LYS A 15 4.89 3.81 26.99
C LYS A 15 5.12 2.57 26.15
N ASN A 16 6.17 1.84 26.45
CA ASN A 16 6.43 0.49 25.96
C ASN A 16 6.30 -0.48 27.13
N VAL A 17 5.54 -1.54 26.96
CA VAL A 17 5.44 -2.62 27.96
C VAL A 17 6.43 -3.70 27.58
N VAL A 18 7.21 -4.15 28.54
CA VAL A 18 8.34 -5.05 28.33
C VAL A 18 8.17 -6.30 29.18
N GLN A 19 8.39 -7.47 28.59
CA GLN A 19 8.51 -8.74 29.27
C GLN A 19 9.81 -9.42 28.87
N MET A 20 10.56 -9.88 29.86
CA MET A 20 11.81 -10.63 29.68
C MET A 20 11.60 -12.11 30.01
N MET A 21 12.30 -12.99 29.31
CA MET A 21 12.29 -14.44 29.55
C MET A 21 13.60 -15.09 29.10
N ASP A 22 13.86 -16.25 29.64
CA ASP A 22 14.99 -17.07 29.25
C ASP A 22 14.71 -17.99 28.04
N SER A 23 15.63 -18.85 27.69
CA SER A 23 15.50 -19.80 26.57
C SER A 23 14.46 -20.91 26.83
N GLN A 24 14.10 -21.18 28.07
CA GLN A 24 13.06 -22.14 28.45
C GLN A 24 11.67 -21.51 28.43
N GLY A 25 11.59 -20.17 28.43
CA GLY A 25 10.35 -19.39 28.49
C GLY A 25 9.96 -19.02 29.93
N GLU A 26 10.85 -19.23 30.88
CA GLU A 26 10.67 -18.80 32.26
C GLU A 26 10.79 -17.27 32.32
N LEU A 27 9.84 -16.62 32.99
CA LEU A 27 9.79 -15.16 33.11
C LEU A 27 10.86 -14.64 34.06
N LEU A 28 11.57 -13.63 33.66
CA LEU A 28 12.56 -12.92 34.46
C LEU A 28 11.95 -11.68 35.10
N GLY A 29 11.16 -11.89 36.13
CA GLY A 29 10.38 -10.87 36.78
C GLY A 29 9.05 -10.55 36.11
N ASP A 30 8.32 -9.61 36.72
CA ASP A 30 7.04 -9.13 36.18
C ASP A 30 7.23 -8.24 34.97
N ALA A 31 6.17 -8.16 34.13
CA ALA A 31 6.16 -7.20 33.06
C ALA A 31 6.21 -5.76 33.62
N PHE A 32 7.01 -4.92 33.00
CA PHE A 32 7.18 -3.52 33.40
C PHE A 32 7.01 -2.61 32.20
N TRP A 33 6.91 -1.32 32.47
CA TRP A 33 6.80 -0.33 31.40
C TRP A 33 7.88 0.73 31.51
N VAL A 34 8.26 1.27 30.36
CA VAL A 34 9.13 2.44 30.22
C VAL A 34 8.46 3.46 29.31
N ASP A 35 8.77 4.74 29.51
CA ASP A 35 8.26 5.78 28.61
C ASP A 35 8.77 5.57 27.17
N ASN A 36 7.91 5.80 26.18
CA ASN A 36 8.32 5.74 24.76
C ASN A 36 8.97 7.05 24.34
N ASN A 37 10.16 7.31 24.89
CA ASN A 37 11.01 8.48 24.63
C ASN A 37 12.49 8.11 24.89
N GLN A 38 13.41 9.05 24.66
CA GLN A 38 14.85 8.79 24.86
C GLN A 38 15.21 8.38 26.30
N PRO A 39 14.79 9.12 27.37
CA PRO A 39 15.09 8.71 28.72
C PRO A 39 14.55 7.31 29.08
N GLY A 40 13.32 7.00 28.66
CA GLY A 40 12.72 5.68 28.90
C GLY A 40 13.45 4.57 28.14
N THR A 41 13.90 4.82 26.90
CA THR A 41 14.73 3.87 26.16
C THR A 41 16.09 3.66 26.82
N ALA A 42 16.75 4.71 27.33
CA ALA A 42 18.01 4.61 28.07
C ALA A 42 17.83 3.83 29.38
N ALA A 43 16.74 4.06 30.12
CA ALA A 43 16.42 3.30 31.32
C ALA A 43 16.20 1.80 31.00
N LEU A 44 15.51 1.49 29.91
CA LEU A 44 15.35 0.10 29.46
C LEU A 44 16.69 -0.54 29.14
N ILE A 45 17.53 0.14 28.33
CA ILE A 45 18.86 -0.41 27.97
C ILE A 45 19.68 -0.70 29.22
N LYS A 46 19.72 0.21 30.19
CA LYS A 46 20.40 -0.02 31.47
C LYS A 46 19.87 -1.27 32.16
N HIS A 47 18.55 -1.41 32.29
CA HIS A 47 17.91 -2.56 32.92
C HIS A 47 18.22 -3.88 32.21
N LEU A 48 18.17 -3.87 30.86
CA LEU A 48 18.52 -5.04 30.04
C LEU A 48 19.98 -5.46 30.22
N MET A 49 20.90 -4.48 30.29
CA MET A 49 22.34 -4.75 30.50
C MET A 49 22.61 -5.30 31.90
N GLU A 50 21.96 -4.77 32.95
CA GLU A 50 22.06 -5.27 34.32
C GLU A 50 21.51 -6.70 34.41
N THR A 51 20.36 -6.99 33.79
CA THR A 51 19.78 -8.33 33.75
C THR A 51 20.68 -9.32 33.00
N ALA A 52 21.21 -8.91 31.85
CA ALA A 52 22.11 -9.74 31.06
C ALA A 52 23.42 -10.04 31.81
N ALA A 53 23.96 -9.07 32.55
CA ALA A 53 25.19 -9.24 33.32
C ALA A 53 25.01 -10.09 34.61
N SER A 54 23.82 -10.12 35.18
CA SER A 54 23.52 -10.94 36.39
C SER A 54 23.14 -12.38 36.08
N GLY A 55 22.81 -12.70 34.81
CA GLY A 55 22.44 -14.02 34.34
C GLY A 55 23.53 -14.68 33.48
N GLU A 56 23.35 -15.95 33.12
CA GLU A 56 24.24 -16.70 32.23
C GLU A 56 23.87 -16.48 30.74
N PHE A 57 23.59 -15.22 30.36
CA PHE A 57 23.21 -14.89 28.98
C PHE A 57 24.44 -14.58 28.13
N ASP A 58 24.41 -14.98 26.86
CA ASP A 58 25.47 -14.74 25.88
C ASP A 58 25.07 -13.68 24.80
N GLY A 59 23.90 -13.06 24.95
CA GLY A 59 23.38 -12.02 24.08
C GLY A 59 21.91 -11.71 24.33
N MET A 60 21.33 -10.83 23.53
CA MET A 60 19.95 -10.41 23.64
C MET A 60 19.22 -10.48 22.31
N GLN A 61 17.98 -10.96 22.35
CA GLN A 61 17.05 -10.87 21.23
C GLN A 61 15.82 -10.07 21.67
N ILE A 62 15.56 -8.98 21.01
CA ILE A 62 14.47 -8.06 21.35
C ILE A 62 13.47 -8.01 20.18
N ALA A 63 12.21 -8.27 20.45
CA ALA A 63 11.16 -8.17 19.45
C ALA A 63 10.09 -7.16 19.83
N THR A 64 9.51 -6.55 18.81
CA THR A 64 8.30 -5.74 18.92
C THR A 64 7.33 -6.07 17.80
N GLU A 65 6.06 -5.76 18.00
CA GLU A 65 5.07 -5.80 16.93
C GLU A 65 5.16 -4.54 16.08
N ALA A 66 5.37 -4.68 14.75
CA ALA A 66 5.51 -3.56 13.82
C ALA A 66 4.15 -2.95 13.44
N THR A 67 3.39 -2.48 14.45
CA THR A 67 2.09 -1.84 14.29
C THR A 67 2.25 -0.32 14.27
N GLY A 68 1.75 0.34 13.23
CA GLY A 68 1.87 1.81 13.10
C GLY A 68 3.33 2.29 13.06
N TRP A 69 3.61 3.41 13.76
CA TRP A 69 4.92 4.07 13.78
C TRP A 69 5.57 4.12 15.17
N TYR A 70 4.85 3.74 16.25
CA TYR A 70 5.31 3.95 17.62
C TYR A 70 6.54 3.14 18.00
N TRP A 71 6.73 1.98 17.37
CA TRP A 71 7.91 1.12 17.57
C TRP A 71 9.17 1.64 16.88
N LEU A 72 9.05 2.46 15.82
CA LEU A 72 10.16 2.74 14.92
C LEU A 72 11.27 3.56 15.57
N HIS A 73 10.92 4.70 16.21
CA HIS A 73 11.92 5.53 16.92
C HIS A 73 12.56 4.77 18.07
N PHE A 74 11.77 4.02 18.81
CA PHE A 74 12.25 3.14 19.87
C PHE A 74 13.29 2.13 19.35
N PHE A 75 13.00 1.45 18.24
CA PHE A 75 13.94 0.47 17.65
C PHE A 75 15.16 1.12 17.01
N GLN A 76 15.04 2.32 16.48
CA GLN A 76 16.20 3.10 16.00
C GLN A 76 17.12 3.46 17.17
N ALA A 77 16.59 3.93 18.28
CA ALA A 77 17.35 4.25 19.47
C ALA A 77 18.03 3.00 20.05
N LEU A 78 17.30 1.88 20.20
CA LEU A 78 17.89 0.60 20.62
C LEU A 78 19.01 0.15 19.68
N SER A 79 18.80 0.23 18.37
CA SER A 79 19.79 -0.16 17.36
C SER A 79 21.07 0.69 17.45
N HIS A 80 20.92 1.98 17.69
CA HIS A 80 22.06 2.91 17.81
C HIS A 80 22.84 2.68 19.10
N GLU A 81 22.16 2.68 20.24
CA GLU A 81 22.80 2.60 21.56
C GLU A 81 23.40 1.20 21.80
N LEU A 82 22.71 0.14 21.41
CA LEU A 82 23.19 -1.23 21.61
C LEU A 82 24.25 -1.65 20.58
N ALA A 83 24.41 -0.94 19.47
CA ALA A 83 25.51 -1.18 18.53
C ALA A 83 26.91 -0.88 19.15
N ALA A 84 26.96 0.01 20.11
CA ALA A 84 28.18 0.33 20.86
C ALA A 84 28.47 -0.65 22.02
N SER A 85 27.54 -1.52 22.35
CA SER A 85 27.71 -2.50 23.43
C SER A 85 28.56 -3.69 22.99
N SER A 86 29.27 -4.31 23.93
CA SER A 86 29.99 -5.57 23.71
C SER A 86 29.08 -6.80 23.59
N TRP A 87 27.80 -6.65 23.87
CA TRP A 87 26.82 -7.73 23.84
C TRP A 87 26.28 -7.97 22.42
N PRO A 88 26.21 -9.24 21.97
CA PRO A 88 25.48 -9.57 20.74
C PRO A 88 23.99 -9.26 20.90
N VAL A 89 23.46 -8.35 20.07
CA VAL A 89 22.04 -7.94 20.11
C VAL A 89 21.41 -8.11 18.74
N ALA A 90 20.20 -8.70 18.72
CA ALA A 90 19.38 -8.82 17.53
C ALA A 90 17.97 -8.26 17.78
N LEU A 91 17.54 -7.32 16.92
CA LEU A 91 16.24 -6.66 17.01
C LEU A 91 15.30 -7.23 15.96
N TYR A 92 14.05 -7.51 16.29
CA TYR A 92 13.08 -8.11 15.38
C TYR A 92 11.75 -7.34 15.37
N ALA A 93 11.43 -6.74 14.22
CA ALA A 93 10.12 -6.12 13.98
C ALA A 93 9.15 -7.18 13.44
N LEU A 94 8.32 -7.74 14.29
CA LEU A 94 7.43 -8.86 13.96
C LEU A 94 6.18 -8.37 13.19
N ASN A 95 5.69 -9.22 12.31
CA ASN A 95 4.47 -8.92 11.58
C ASN A 95 3.23 -9.11 12.49
N PRO A 96 2.40 -8.07 12.70
CA PRO A 96 1.23 -8.12 13.59
C PRO A 96 0.28 -9.29 13.32
N ARG A 97 0.11 -9.66 12.05
CA ARG A 97 -0.76 -10.80 11.69
C ARG A 97 -0.20 -12.15 12.12
N LEU A 98 1.13 -12.28 12.17
CA LEU A 98 1.77 -13.52 12.63
C LEU A 98 1.72 -13.60 14.14
N THR A 99 1.96 -12.48 14.84
CA THR A 99 1.84 -12.39 16.29
C THR A 99 0.41 -12.67 16.75
N ALA A 100 -0.58 -12.04 16.12
CA ALA A 100 -1.99 -12.28 16.43
C ALA A 100 -2.42 -13.76 16.22
N LYS A 101 -1.88 -14.45 15.19
CA LYS A 101 -2.13 -15.86 14.98
C LYS A 101 -1.40 -16.74 16.01
N PHE A 102 -0.21 -16.34 16.40
CA PHE A 102 0.53 -17.04 17.44
C PHE A 102 -0.18 -16.91 18.79
N LYS A 103 -0.72 -15.72 19.11
CA LYS A 103 -1.54 -15.53 20.31
C LYS A 103 -2.73 -16.50 20.39
N GLN A 104 -3.31 -16.89 19.25
CA GLN A 104 -4.41 -17.87 19.20
C GLN A 104 -4.00 -19.31 19.56
N THR A 105 -2.71 -19.62 19.74
CA THR A 105 -2.25 -20.93 20.20
C THR A 105 -2.36 -21.10 21.70
N TYR A 106 -2.53 -20.03 22.44
CA TYR A 106 -2.77 -20.04 23.86
C TYR A 106 -4.27 -20.13 24.15
N VAL A 107 -4.62 -20.88 25.17
CA VAL A 107 -6.00 -21.02 25.68
C VAL A 107 -6.21 -19.98 26.78
N ASP A 108 -7.31 -19.26 26.71
CA ASP A 108 -7.82 -18.37 27.78
C ASP A 108 -6.84 -17.28 28.27
N LEU A 109 -6.04 -16.70 27.37
CA LEU A 109 -5.25 -15.53 27.70
C LEU A 109 -6.11 -14.28 27.86
N ASP A 110 -5.93 -13.59 28.97
CA ASP A 110 -6.47 -12.26 29.17
C ASP A 110 -5.96 -11.27 28.11
N LYS A 111 -6.70 -10.20 27.94
CA LYS A 111 -6.30 -9.13 27.03
C LYS A 111 -5.72 -7.97 27.85
N ASN A 112 -4.41 -7.92 27.98
CA ASN A 112 -3.68 -6.81 28.56
C ASN A 112 -2.31 -6.65 27.90
N ASP A 113 -1.68 -5.49 28.10
CA ASP A 113 -0.42 -5.11 27.47
C ASP A 113 0.76 -6.00 27.91
N ALA A 114 0.74 -6.53 29.14
CA ALA A 114 1.76 -7.45 29.66
C ALA A 114 1.74 -8.79 28.89
N ILE A 115 0.54 -9.31 28.65
CA ILE A 115 0.34 -10.53 27.85
C ILE A 115 0.74 -10.30 26.39
N ASP A 116 0.47 -9.13 25.83
CA ASP A 116 0.88 -8.83 24.47
C ASP A 116 2.42 -8.76 24.35
N ALA A 117 3.12 -8.16 25.32
CA ALA A 117 4.57 -8.20 25.41
C ALA A 117 5.12 -9.63 25.60
N TYR A 118 4.50 -10.43 26.47
CA TYR A 118 4.84 -11.85 26.65
C TYR A 118 4.73 -12.64 25.34
N VAL A 119 3.59 -12.53 24.64
CA VAL A 119 3.36 -13.24 23.37
C VAL A 119 4.38 -12.84 22.30
N VAL A 120 4.79 -11.56 22.25
CA VAL A 120 5.85 -11.08 21.36
C VAL A 120 7.19 -11.74 21.70
N GLY A 121 7.55 -11.78 22.97
CA GLY A 121 8.78 -12.43 23.47
C GLY A 121 8.79 -13.92 23.19
N ASP A 122 7.71 -14.63 23.50
CA ASP A 122 7.64 -16.08 23.29
C ASP A 122 7.58 -16.44 21.79
N ARG A 123 6.93 -15.63 20.97
CA ARG A 123 6.99 -15.77 19.51
C ARG A 123 8.41 -15.62 18.97
N LEU A 124 9.20 -14.72 19.55
CA LEU A 124 10.60 -14.53 19.22
C LEU A 124 11.41 -15.76 19.64
N ARG A 125 11.26 -16.22 20.88
CA ARG A 125 11.92 -17.40 21.46
C ARG A 125 11.69 -18.65 20.62
N MET A 126 10.47 -18.89 20.17
CA MET A 126 10.12 -20.01 19.28
C MET A 126 10.85 -19.99 17.94
N GLY A 127 11.38 -18.85 17.50
CA GLY A 127 12.32 -18.72 16.39
C GLY A 127 11.80 -19.04 14.98
N ARG A 128 10.54 -19.45 14.83
CA ARG A 128 10.00 -19.87 13.53
C ARG A 128 9.68 -18.69 12.60
N ASP A 129 10.18 -18.74 11.37
CA ASP A 129 9.89 -17.71 10.34
C ASP A 129 10.15 -16.25 10.82
N LEU A 130 11.24 -16.02 11.56
CA LEU A 130 11.65 -14.69 11.98
C LEU A 130 12.04 -13.83 10.74
N PRO A 131 11.73 -12.54 10.76
CA PRO A 131 12.27 -11.61 9.76
C PRO A 131 13.79 -11.48 9.95
N GLN A 132 14.46 -10.82 9.00
CA GLN A 132 15.83 -10.35 9.28
C GLN A 132 15.83 -9.40 10.47
N SER A 133 16.93 -9.45 11.24
CA SER A 133 17.19 -8.48 12.29
C SER A 133 17.07 -7.05 11.76
N PHE A 134 16.39 -6.22 12.53
CA PHE A 134 16.22 -4.80 12.20
C PHE A 134 17.58 -4.11 12.19
N ARG A 135 17.81 -3.36 11.13
CA ARG A 135 18.94 -2.42 11.01
C ARG A 135 18.39 -1.08 10.55
N GLN A 136 18.99 -0.01 11.00
CA GLN A 136 18.68 1.32 10.49
C GLN A 136 18.89 1.33 8.97
N ASP A 137 17.92 1.87 8.28
CA ASP A 137 17.88 1.90 6.81
C ASP A 137 17.59 3.32 6.34
N ASP A 138 18.64 4.10 6.17
CA ASP A 138 18.54 5.50 5.75
C ASP A 138 18.32 5.65 4.24
N THR A 139 18.50 4.59 3.48
CA THR A 139 18.32 4.58 2.01
C THR A 139 16.86 4.33 1.61
N TYR A 140 16.27 3.24 2.12
CA TYR A 140 14.95 2.80 1.67
C TYR A 140 13.81 3.26 2.58
N LEU A 141 14.09 3.55 3.87
CA LEU A 141 13.05 3.94 4.81
C LEU A 141 12.41 5.30 4.48
N PRO A 142 13.16 6.37 4.15
CA PRO A 142 12.57 7.63 3.69
C PRO A 142 11.70 7.46 2.44
N LEU A 143 12.20 6.69 1.47
CA LEU A 143 11.46 6.37 0.24
C LEU A 143 10.17 5.59 0.55
N ARG A 144 10.21 4.69 1.55
CA ARG A 144 9.04 3.93 2.02
C ARG A 144 7.99 4.84 2.64
N PHE A 145 8.38 5.89 3.37
CA PHE A 145 7.43 6.88 3.89
C PHE A 145 6.69 7.58 2.75
N LEU A 146 7.44 8.09 1.77
CA LEU A 146 6.87 8.80 0.63
C LEU A 146 5.94 7.90 -0.22
N THR A 147 6.38 6.71 -0.56
CA THR A 147 5.61 5.77 -1.40
C THR A 147 4.35 5.27 -0.69
N ARG A 148 4.41 5.00 0.62
CA ARG A 148 3.22 4.62 1.41
C ARG A 148 2.24 5.76 1.55
N PHE A 149 2.72 6.97 1.80
CA PHE A 149 1.86 8.15 1.87
C PHE A 149 1.24 8.46 0.49
N ARG A 150 2.02 8.33 -0.60
CA ARG A 150 1.47 8.44 -1.96
C ARG A 150 0.32 7.46 -2.20
N ARG A 151 0.49 6.20 -1.80
CA ARG A 151 -0.60 5.21 -1.90
C ARG A 151 -1.84 5.64 -1.11
N HIS A 152 -1.66 6.19 0.09
CA HIS A 152 -2.75 6.74 0.90
C HIS A 152 -3.50 7.84 0.15
N VAL A 153 -2.78 8.80 -0.44
CA VAL A 153 -3.36 9.90 -1.24
C VAL A 153 -4.13 9.37 -2.46
N VAL A 154 -3.56 8.41 -3.19
CA VAL A 154 -4.23 7.79 -4.37
C VAL A 154 -5.51 7.05 -3.97
N LEU A 155 -5.52 6.35 -2.85
CA LEU A 155 -6.73 5.69 -2.35
C LEU A 155 -7.81 6.70 -1.93
N ASN A 156 -7.41 7.81 -1.30
CA ASN A 156 -8.34 8.89 -0.95
C ASN A 156 -8.90 9.57 -2.20
N LEU A 157 -8.05 9.82 -3.21
CA LEU A 157 -8.49 10.35 -4.49
C LEU A 157 -9.52 9.45 -5.17
N ALA A 158 -9.30 8.14 -5.16
CA ALA A 158 -10.26 7.18 -5.72
C ALA A 158 -11.59 7.18 -4.95
N ARG A 159 -11.55 7.24 -3.60
CA ARG A 159 -12.77 7.34 -2.77
C ARG A 159 -13.55 8.63 -3.07
N GLU A 160 -12.84 9.76 -3.14
CA GLU A 160 -13.45 11.06 -3.39
C GLU A 160 -14.09 11.11 -4.79
N LYS A 161 -13.40 10.57 -5.81
CA LYS A 161 -13.98 10.44 -7.16
C LYS A 161 -15.27 9.61 -7.17
N ASN A 162 -15.28 8.48 -6.43
CA ASN A 162 -16.48 7.64 -6.34
C ASN A 162 -17.63 8.35 -5.60
N TYR A 163 -17.32 9.09 -4.54
CA TYR A 163 -18.30 9.89 -3.82
C TYR A 163 -18.89 10.99 -4.73
N PHE A 164 -18.02 11.71 -5.44
CA PHE A 164 -18.44 12.70 -6.43
C PHE A 164 -19.38 12.12 -7.50
N LEU A 165 -19.06 10.93 -8.04
CA LEU A 165 -19.91 10.29 -9.05
C LEU A 165 -21.28 9.91 -8.48
N SER A 166 -21.35 9.53 -7.21
CA SER A 166 -22.62 9.25 -6.53
C SER A 166 -23.45 10.53 -6.33
N ALA A 167 -22.80 11.64 -5.97
CA ALA A 167 -23.48 12.94 -5.86
C ALA A 167 -23.90 13.49 -7.24
N LEU A 168 -23.06 13.30 -8.26
CA LEU A 168 -23.39 13.70 -9.63
C LEU A 168 -24.62 12.96 -10.17
N TYR A 169 -24.82 11.69 -9.77
CA TYR A 169 -26.02 10.94 -10.14
C TYR A 169 -27.31 11.62 -9.67
N LEU A 170 -27.30 12.28 -8.51
CA LEU A 170 -28.45 13.04 -8.03
C LEU A 170 -28.76 14.25 -8.93
N LYS A 171 -27.72 14.93 -9.41
CA LYS A 171 -27.88 16.09 -10.29
C LYS A 171 -28.22 15.70 -11.74
N ALA A 172 -27.57 14.64 -12.25
CA ALA A 172 -27.66 14.24 -13.65
C ALA A 172 -27.43 12.73 -13.77
N SER A 173 -28.50 11.94 -13.63
CA SER A 173 -28.44 10.48 -13.54
C SER A 173 -27.86 9.80 -14.80
N GLU A 174 -28.02 10.41 -15.97
CA GLU A 174 -27.52 9.88 -17.24
C GLU A 174 -26.10 10.34 -17.61
N TYR A 175 -25.49 11.28 -16.84
CA TYR A 175 -24.23 11.93 -17.19
C TYR A 175 -23.05 10.97 -17.35
N THR A 176 -23.01 9.89 -16.56
CA THR A 176 -21.91 8.91 -16.54
C THR A 176 -22.21 7.65 -17.32
N ARG A 177 -23.38 7.56 -17.96
CA ARG A 177 -23.79 6.39 -18.72
C ARG A 177 -22.98 6.30 -20.01
N LYS A 178 -22.27 5.18 -20.19
CA LYS A 178 -21.23 5.02 -21.23
C LYS A 178 -21.69 5.31 -22.66
N ASP A 179 -22.92 4.95 -22.97
CA ASP A 179 -23.54 5.15 -24.30
C ASP A 179 -23.98 6.61 -24.54
N LYS A 180 -24.15 7.39 -23.47
CA LYS A 180 -24.72 8.74 -23.53
C LYS A 180 -23.78 9.82 -22.98
N GLN A 181 -22.65 9.44 -22.34
CA GLN A 181 -21.77 10.41 -21.69
C GLN A 181 -21.32 11.53 -22.65
N PRO A 182 -21.48 12.81 -22.25
CA PRO A 182 -21.13 13.92 -23.11
C PRO A 182 -19.61 14.12 -23.25
N PHE A 183 -18.82 13.66 -22.28
CA PHE A 183 -17.37 13.79 -22.26
C PHE A 183 -16.71 12.47 -21.88
N SER A 184 -15.62 12.11 -22.54
CA SER A 184 -14.84 10.88 -22.25
C SER A 184 -14.24 10.85 -20.83
N ASN A 185 -14.03 12.03 -20.23
CA ASN A 185 -13.52 12.18 -18.87
C ASN A 185 -14.42 13.12 -18.06
N VAL A 186 -15.18 12.56 -17.13
CA VAL A 186 -16.06 13.32 -16.22
C VAL A 186 -15.28 14.33 -15.37
N PHE A 187 -14.03 14.06 -15.06
CA PHE A 187 -13.14 14.95 -14.30
C PHE A 187 -12.30 15.88 -15.21
N GLY A 188 -12.56 15.91 -16.52
CA GLY A 188 -11.92 16.82 -17.47
C GLY A 188 -12.34 18.27 -17.24
N ALA A 189 -11.55 19.21 -17.74
CA ALA A 189 -11.78 20.64 -17.50
C ALA A 189 -13.18 21.10 -17.96
N THR A 190 -13.58 20.75 -19.18
CA THR A 190 -14.89 21.12 -19.75
C THR A 190 -16.04 20.49 -18.97
N SER A 191 -15.94 19.19 -18.64
CA SER A 191 -16.98 18.52 -17.83
C SER A 191 -17.13 19.17 -16.45
N ARG A 192 -16.02 19.53 -15.80
CA ARG A 192 -16.07 20.25 -14.52
C ARG A 192 -16.71 21.62 -14.65
N ALA A 193 -16.38 22.36 -15.72
CA ALA A 193 -17.00 23.66 -15.99
C ALA A 193 -18.52 23.52 -16.13
N VAL A 194 -18.98 22.57 -16.95
CA VAL A 194 -20.42 22.28 -17.12
C VAL A 194 -21.09 21.98 -15.79
N ILE A 195 -20.51 21.08 -14.96
CA ILE A 195 -21.10 20.66 -13.70
C ILE A 195 -21.17 21.82 -12.69
N GLN A 196 -20.21 22.74 -12.72
CA GLN A 196 -20.11 23.88 -11.79
C GLN A 196 -20.88 25.12 -12.23
N GLU A 197 -20.91 25.41 -13.54
CA GLU A 197 -21.47 26.65 -14.09
C GLU A 197 -22.97 26.53 -14.39
N PHE A 198 -23.49 25.31 -14.56
CA PHE A 198 -24.92 25.07 -14.69
C PHE A 198 -25.50 24.47 -13.40
N PRO A 199 -26.20 25.26 -12.59
CA PRO A 199 -26.85 24.81 -11.37
C PRO A 199 -27.87 23.69 -11.57
N SER A 200 -28.57 23.68 -12.69
CA SER A 200 -29.61 22.69 -13.01
C SER A 200 -29.52 22.17 -14.45
N LEU A 201 -30.22 21.06 -14.71
CA LEU A 201 -30.33 20.50 -16.07
C LEU A 201 -31.28 21.33 -16.95
N GLU A 202 -32.25 21.99 -16.34
CA GLU A 202 -33.18 22.91 -16.98
C GLU A 202 -32.46 24.10 -17.64
N GLU A 203 -31.43 24.63 -16.99
CA GLU A 203 -30.56 25.66 -17.54
C GLU A 203 -29.83 25.19 -18.79
N ILE A 204 -29.28 23.95 -18.76
CA ILE A 204 -28.65 23.33 -19.94
C ILE A 204 -29.69 23.15 -21.08
N ALA A 205 -30.91 22.80 -20.75
CA ALA A 205 -31.99 22.63 -21.71
C ALA A 205 -32.47 23.96 -22.30
N ALA A 206 -32.38 25.06 -21.56
CA ALA A 206 -32.88 26.38 -21.96
C ALA A 206 -31.92 27.15 -22.89
N ILE A 207 -30.59 26.88 -22.80
CA ILE A 207 -29.60 27.56 -23.65
C ILE A 207 -29.85 27.26 -25.14
N PRO A 208 -29.78 28.21 -26.09
CA PRO A 208 -29.78 27.96 -27.52
C PRO A 208 -28.70 26.92 -27.88
N PHE A 209 -29.00 26.04 -28.84
CA PHE A 209 -28.12 24.91 -29.13
C PHE A 209 -26.72 25.34 -29.58
N ASP A 210 -26.67 26.37 -30.46
CA ASP A 210 -25.42 26.91 -31.01
C ASP A 210 -24.58 27.56 -29.90
N ASP A 211 -25.20 28.27 -28.94
CA ASP A 211 -24.51 28.83 -27.77
C ASP A 211 -23.93 27.75 -26.87
N LEU A 212 -24.62 26.61 -26.72
CA LEU A 212 -24.10 25.45 -25.97
C LEU A 212 -22.90 24.78 -26.67
N VAL A 213 -22.94 24.72 -28.01
CA VAL A 213 -21.81 24.23 -28.83
C VAL A 213 -20.60 25.15 -28.64
N ASP A 214 -20.80 26.48 -28.80
CA ASP A 214 -19.73 27.45 -28.60
C ASP A 214 -19.16 27.45 -27.19
N TYR A 215 -20.02 27.34 -26.17
CA TYR A 215 -19.58 27.18 -24.77
C TYR A 215 -18.68 25.98 -24.61
N ILE A 216 -19.07 24.82 -25.12
CA ILE A 216 -18.28 23.57 -25.02
C ILE A 216 -16.95 23.72 -25.76
N ASP A 217 -16.94 24.30 -26.95
CA ASP A 217 -15.74 24.49 -27.75
C ASP A 217 -14.74 25.44 -27.07
N VAL A 218 -15.23 26.57 -26.55
CA VAL A 218 -14.40 27.51 -25.78
C VAL A 218 -13.84 26.89 -24.52
N LYS A 219 -14.68 26.25 -23.70
CA LYS A 219 -14.20 25.54 -22.47
C LYS A 219 -13.28 24.35 -22.76
N GLY A 220 -13.46 23.73 -23.92
CA GLY A 220 -12.60 22.69 -24.47
C GLY A 220 -11.32 23.20 -25.10
N LYS A 221 -11.10 24.52 -25.17
CA LYS A 221 -9.95 25.14 -25.84
C LYS A 221 -9.83 24.70 -27.31
N ARG A 222 -10.95 24.50 -27.97
CA ARG A 222 -11.05 24.04 -29.37
C ARG A 222 -10.34 22.69 -29.61
N ARG A 223 -10.41 21.80 -28.66
CA ARG A 223 -9.73 20.48 -28.74
C ARG A 223 -10.68 19.30 -28.95
N PHE A 224 -11.98 19.57 -28.97
CA PHE A 224 -12.95 18.51 -29.26
C PHE A 224 -13.02 18.28 -30.76
N PRO A 225 -12.97 17.01 -31.22
CA PRO A 225 -13.17 16.71 -32.65
C PRO A 225 -14.56 17.09 -33.15
N ASP A 226 -15.57 16.98 -32.32
CA ASP A 226 -16.98 17.31 -32.61
C ASP A 226 -17.67 17.88 -31.36
N PRO A 227 -17.57 19.21 -31.12
CA PRO A 227 -18.26 19.86 -30.01
C PRO A 227 -19.78 19.81 -30.16
N THR A 228 -20.31 19.68 -31.38
CA THR A 228 -21.73 19.54 -31.67
C THR A 228 -22.29 18.24 -31.16
N ASP A 229 -21.56 17.13 -31.31
CA ASP A 229 -21.95 15.83 -30.72
C ASP A 229 -21.90 15.87 -29.19
N ASN A 230 -20.88 16.52 -28.59
CA ASN A 230 -20.83 16.74 -27.15
C ASN A 230 -22.04 17.54 -26.63
N ALA A 231 -22.43 18.60 -27.31
CA ALA A 231 -23.61 19.42 -26.98
C ALA A 231 -24.92 18.62 -27.13
N ARG A 232 -25.06 17.83 -28.19
CA ARG A 232 -26.21 16.95 -28.40
C ARG A 232 -26.35 15.94 -27.28
N ARG A 233 -25.26 15.26 -26.89
CA ARG A 233 -25.25 14.33 -25.79
C ARG A 233 -25.56 15.00 -24.45
N LEU A 234 -25.05 16.20 -24.21
CA LEU A 234 -25.36 16.95 -22.99
C LEU A 234 -26.83 17.32 -22.90
N ARG A 235 -27.44 17.74 -24.02
CA ARG A 235 -28.89 17.96 -24.13
C ARG A 235 -29.68 16.68 -23.85
N GLN A 236 -29.23 15.55 -24.41
CA GLN A 236 -29.88 14.26 -24.18
C GLN A 236 -29.80 13.87 -22.71
N VAL A 237 -28.64 14.10 -22.06
CA VAL A 237 -28.48 13.86 -20.61
C VAL A 237 -29.48 14.76 -19.83
N ALA A 238 -29.64 16.02 -20.22
CA ALA A 238 -30.58 16.90 -19.53
C ALA A 238 -32.03 16.44 -19.70
N ALA A 239 -32.38 15.93 -20.87
CA ALA A 239 -33.76 15.46 -21.17
C ALA A 239 -34.08 14.12 -20.49
N ASP A 240 -33.11 13.20 -20.40
CA ASP A 240 -33.33 11.82 -19.92
C ASP A 240 -33.07 11.63 -18.40
N SER A 241 -32.40 12.60 -17.75
CA SER A 241 -32.14 12.51 -16.31
C SER A 241 -33.39 12.85 -15.49
N TYR A 242 -33.45 12.26 -14.29
CA TYR A 242 -34.47 12.65 -13.34
C TYR A 242 -34.32 14.12 -12.92
N PRO A 243 -35.43 14.88 -12.86
CA PRO A 243 -35.39 16.27 -12.40
C PRO A 243 -34.96 16.34 -10.95
N LEU A 244 -34.04 17.25 -10.61
CA LEU A 244 -33.63 17.48 -9.23
C LEU A 244 -34.59 18.48 -8.56
N PRO A 245 -35.26 18.12 -7.44
CA PRO A 245 -36.11 19.07 -6.74
C PRO A 245 -35.37 20.36 -6.37
N GLN A 246 -36.01 21.50 -6.54
CA GLN A 246 -35.39 22.81 -6.32
C GLN A 246 -34.73 22.95 -4.96
N ALA A 247 -35.35 22.43 -3.90
CA ALA A 247 -34.82 22.46 -2.55
C ALA A 247 -33.50 21.65 -2.39
N TRP A 248 -33.18 20.74 -3.32
CA TRP A 248 -31.97 19.90 -3.27
C TRP A 248 -30.85 20.47 -4.13
N GLN A 249 -31.14 21.41 -5.04
CA GLN A 249 -30.17 21.91 -6.01
C GLN A 249 -28.94 22.54 -5.35
N GLU A 250 -29.14 23.47 -4.42
CA GLU A 250 -28.01 24.14 -3.75
C GLU A 250 -27.18 23.19 -2.86
N PRO A 251 -27.77 22.33 -2.01
CA PRO A 251 -26.99 21.33 -1.28
C PRO A 251 -26.18 20.40 -2.19
N VAL A 252 -26.77 19.88 -3.27
CA VAL A 252 -26.06 18.96 -4.20
C VAL A 252 -24.96 19.68 -4.94
N ASN A 253 -25.19 20.90 -5.45
CA ASN A 253 -24.17 21.71 -6.12
C ASN A 253 -23.02 22.07 -5.17
N THR A 254 -23.31 22.37 -3.91
CA THR A 254 -22.29 22.62 -2.89
C THR A 254 -21.43 21.38 -2.65
N ILE A 255 -22.03 20.20 -2.50
CA ILE A 255 -21.30 18.93 -2.37
C ILE A 255 -20.39 18.70 -3.59
N LEU A 256 -20.92 18.84 -4.79
CA LEU A 256 -20.14 18.65 -6.03
C LEU A 256 -18.96 19.62 -6.13
N ARG A 257 -19.17 20.90 -5.80
CA ARG A 257 -18.12 21.92 -5.81
C ARG A 257 -17.00 21.60 -4.81
N LEU A 258 -17.36 21.28 -3.56
CA LEU A 258 -16.40 20.93 -2.50
C LEU A 258 -15.63 19.64 -2.83
N SER A 259 -16.32 18.64 -3.37
CA SER A 259 -15.70 17.39 -3.79
C SER A 259 -14.70 17.60 -4.95
N LEU A 260 -15.01 18.44 -5.93
CA LEU A 260 -14.06 18.81 -7.00
C LEU A 260 -12.84 19.57 -6.46
N GLN A 261 -13.01 20.42 -5.46
CA GLN A 261 -11.89 21.10 -4.79
C GLN A 261 -10.99 20.09 -4.07
N GLN A 262 -11.59 19.13 -3.37
CA GLN A 262 -10.85 18.06 -2.68
C GLN A 262 -10.11 17.16 -3.67
N ILE A 263 -10.74 16.75 -4.76
CA ILE A 263 -10.11 15.99 -5.85
C ILE A 263 -8.89 16.75 -6.40
N ALA A 264 -9.03 18.04 -6.69
CA ALA A 264 -7.93 18.87 -7.19
C ALA A 264 -6.78 19.00 -6.17
N ALA A 265 -7.10 19.11 -4.86
CA ALA A 265 -6.10 19.14 -3.81
C ALA A 265 -5.32 17.81 -3.72
N LEU A 266 -6.01 16.67 -3.73
CA LEU A 266 -5.40 15.34 -3.72
C LEU A 266 -4.53 15.09 -4.95
N GLN A 267 -4.95 15.54 -6.14
CA GLN A 267 -4.13 15.46 -7.36
C GLN A 267 -2.84 16.27 -7.25
N ARG A 268 -2.90 17.48 -6.68
CA ARG A 268 -1.68 18.29 -6.43
C ARG A 268 -0.75 17.62 -5.42
N GLN A 269 -1.30 17.02 -4.37
CA GLN A 269 -0.50 16.26 -3.39
C GLN A 269 0.18 15.06 -4.05
N GLU A 270 -0.55 14.29 -4.86
CA GLU A 270 0.01 13.16 -5.61
C GLU A 270 1.18 13.60 -6.49
N GLN A 271 1.04 14.72 -7.22
CA GLN A 271 2.10 15.23 -8.09
C GLN A 271 3.33 15.68 -7.30
N ARG A 272 3.18 16.38 -6.18
CA ARG A 272 4.30 16.75 -5.30
C ARG A 272 5.03 15.51 -4.76
N LEU A 273 4.30 14.48 -4.38
CA LEU A 273 4.89 13.22 -3.93
C LEU A 273 5.62 12.50 -5.06
N ASN A 274 5.11 12.52 -6.29
CA ASN A 274 5.80 11.96 -7.44
C ASN A 274 7.15 12.65 -7.68
N THR A 275 7.22 13.99 -7.55
CA THR A 275 8.48 14.75 -7.64
C THR A 275 9.45 14.36 -6.54
N ALA A 276 9.03 14.39 -5.28
CA ALA A 276 9.89 14.02 -4.14
C ALA A 276 10.38 12.57 -4.23
N ILE A 277 9.53 11.64 -4.69
CA ILE A 277 9.93 10.25 -4.94
C ILE A 277 11.00 10.15 -6.03
N ALA A 278 10.84 10.90 -7.12
CA ALA A 278 11.81 10.90 -8.22
C ALA A 278 13.18 11.45 -7.77
N GLU A 279 13.20 12.51 -6.96
CA GLU A 279 14.40 13.09 -6.37
C GLU A 279 15.14 12.07 -5.48
N HIS A 280 14.44 11.37 -4.59
CA HIS A 280 15.05 10.30 -3.78
C HIS A 280 15.55 9.13 -4.63
N MET A 281 14.82 8.75 -5.68
CA MET A 281 15.21 7.65 -6.57
C MET A 281 16.47 7.94 -7.38
N ALA A 282 16.77 9.21 -7.68
CA ALA A 282 17.97 9.59 -8.44
C ALA A 282 19.29 9.13 -7.77
N HIS A 283 19.26 8.91 -6.45
CA HIS A 283 20.41 8.45 -5.67
C HIS A 283 20.47 6.93 -5.46
N ILE A 284 19.49 6.18 -5.97
CA ILE A 284 19.40 4.72 -5.81
C ILE A 284 19.66 4.04 -7.16
N PRO A 285 20.81 3.38 -7.37
CA PRO A 285 21.09 2.68 -8.62
C PRO A 285 20.11 1.54 -8.86
N HIS A 286 19.44 1.55 -10.01
CA HIS A 286 18.53 0.49 -10.41
C HIS A 286 18.26 0.50 -11.92
N THR A 287 17.68 -0.57 -12.43
CA THR A 287 17.30 -0.72 -13.84
C THR A 287 15.83 -1.07 -14.04
N LEU A 288 14.99 -0.93 -13.01
CA LEU A 288 13.56 -1.28 -13.11
C LEU A 288 12.76 -0.38 -14.05
N ASP A 289 13.18 0.86 -14.22
CA ASP A 289 12.60 1.85 -15.15
C ASP A 289 12.82 1.51 -16.63
N THR A 290 13.73 0.57 -16.92
CA THR A 290 13.92 0.04 -18.28
C THR A 290 12.81 -0.94 -18.69
N ILE A 291 11.98 -1.40 -17.74
CA ILE A 291 10.80 -2.22 -18.06
C ILE A 291 9.72 -1.32 -18.66
N PRO A 292 9.22 -1.60 -19.88
CA PRO A 292 8.19 -0.77 -20.52
C PRO A 292 6.97 -0.57 -19.64
N GLY A 293 6.65 0.69 -19.32
CA GLY A 293 5.52 1.06 -18.48
C GLY A 293 5.82 1.15 -16.97
N ILE A 294 7.03 0.85 -16.52
CA ILE A 294 7.46 1.12 -15.15
C ILE A 294 8.23 2.45 -15.10
N GLY A 295 7.61 3.44 -14.47
CA GLY A 295 8.23 4.73 -14.21
C GLY A 295 8.78 4.83 -12.78
N PRO A 296 9.38 6.00 -12.42
CA PRO A 296 10.04 6.21 -11.12
C PRO A 296 9.18 5.84 -9.91
N VAL A 297 7.89 6.12 -9.95
CA VAL A 297 6.96 5.85 -8.83
C VAL A 297 6.78 4.35 -8.57
N PHE A 298 6.66 3.54 -9.63
CA PHE A 298 6.52 2.09 -9.45
C PHE A 298 7.84 1.45 -9.05
N SER A 299 8.94 1.88 -9.66
CA SER A 299 10.29 1.47 -9.27
C SER A 299 10.52 1.78 -7.78
N ALA A 300 10.24 3.01 -7.36
CA ALA A 300 10.38 3.45 -5.97
C ALA A 300 9.55 2.60 -5.00
N GLY A 301 8.27 2.40 -5.31
CA GLY A 301 7.38 1.61 -4.44
C GLY A 301 7.83 0.16 -4.30
N ILE A 302 8.35 -0.44 -5.36
CA ILE A 302 8.88 -1.81 -5.35
C ILE A 302 10.20 -1.86 -4.57
N ILE A 303 11.15 -0.97 -4.87
CA ILE A 303 12.48 -0.92 -4.24
C ILE A 303 12.38 -0.63 -2.76
N ALA A 304 11.59 0.38 -2.37
CA ALA A 304 11.40 0.76 -0.97
C ALA A 304 10.86 -0.38 -0.11
N GLU A 305 9.95 -1.18 -0.65
CA GLU A 305 9.35 -2.28 0.12
C GLU A 305 10.18 -3.56 0.08
N ILE A 306 10.97 -3.80 -0.97
CA ILE A 306 11.94 -4.89 -1.02
C ILE A 306 13.13 -4.57 -0.13
N ALA A 307 13.65 -3.32 -0.14
CA ALA A 307 14.78 -2.87 0.67
C ALA A 307 15.99 -3.85 0.59
N GLY A 308 16.41 -4.15 -0.64
CA GLY A 308 17.48 -5.12 -0.91
C GLY A 308 16.98 -6.55 -1.15
N VAL A 309 17.44 -7.17 -2.24
CA VAL A 309 17.07 -8.56 -2.61
C VAL A 309 17.88 -9.59 -1.85
N GLU A 310 19.03 -9.21 -1.32
CA GLU A 310 19.93 -10.02 -0.48
C GLU A 310 19.23 -10.52 0.78
N ARG A 311 18.35 -9.72 1.37
CA ARG A 311 17.53 -10.13 2.53
C ARG A 311 16.58 -11.30 2.24
N PHE A 312 16.36 -11.62 0.98
CA PHE A 312 15.58 -12.75 0.51
C PHE A 312 16.46 -13.86 -0.06
N ASN A 313 17.79 -13.78 0.11
CA ASN A 313 18.77 -14.66 -0.52
C ASN A 313 18.57 -14.74 -2.04
N TYR A 314 18.25 -13.61 -2.67
CA TYR A 314 17.98 -13.48 -4.10
C TYR A 314 16.84 -14.39 -4.61
N ASP A 315 16.02 -14.94 -3.70
CA ASP A 315 14.94 -15.87 -4.03
C ASP A 315 13.65 -15.12 -4.34
N GLN A 316 13.23 -15.19 -5.59
CA GLN A 316 11.97 -14.64 -6.07
C GLN A 316 10.71 -15.24 -5.38
N ALA A 317 10.79 -16.49 -4.88
CA ALA A 317 9.67 -17.11 -4.19
C ALA A 317 9.47 -16.50 -2.80
N LYS A 318 10.58 -16.16 -2.11
CA LYS A 318 10.56 -15.45 -0.83
C LYS A 318 10.01 -14.04 -1.00
N VAL A 319 10.45 -13.29 -2.03
CA VAL A 319 9.90 -11.96 -2.35
C VAL A 319 8.41 -12.04 -2.65
N ALA A 320 7.96 -13.03 -3.42
CA ALA A 320 6.54 -13.20 -3.69
C ALA A 320 5.74 -13.61 -2.43
N LYS A 321 6.28 -14.46 -1.56
CA LYS A 321 5.70 -14.78 -0.24
C LYS A 321 5.59 -13.52 0.60
N TYR A 322 6.62 -12.69 0.62
CA TYR A 322 6.66 -11.42 1.33
C TYR A 322 5.62 -10.43 0.79
N ALA A 323 5.41 -10.36 -0.53
CA ALA A 323 4.35 -9.56 -1.15
C ALA A 323 2.94 -10.14 -0.92
N GLY A 324 2.82 -11.36 -0.38
CA GLY A 324 1.55 -12.09 -0.26
C GLY A 324 0.99 -12.53 -1.61
N LEU A 325 1.86 -12.73 -2.61
CA LEU A 325 1.55 -13.28 -3.93
C LEU A 325 1.79 -14.81 -3.96
N ARG A 326 1.22 -15.51 -2.98
CA ARG A 326 1.26 -16.95 -2.83
C ARG A 326 -0.16 -17.50 -2.67
N TRP A 327 -0.44 -18.61 -3.32
CA TRP A 327 -1.70 -19.33 -3.16
C TRP A 327 -1.57 -20.37 -2.06
N ARG A 328 -2.64 -20.56 -1.31
CA ARG A 328 -2.74 -21.63 -0.32
C ARG A 328 -3.12 -22.92 -1.05
N HIS A 329 -2.35 -23.96 -0.85
CA HIS A 329 -2.78 -25.29 -1.19
C HIS A 329 -3.64 -25.83 -0.05
N SER A 330 -4.81 -26.29 -0.37
CA SER A 330 -5.69 -27.05 0.53
C SER A 330 -5.87 -28.43 -0.08
N GLY A 331 -5.29 -29.42 0.56
CA GLY A 331 -5.39 -30.80 0.14
C GLY A 331 -5.30 -31.71 1.36
N SER A 332 -6.08 -32.78 1.37
CA SER A 332 -5.97 -33.87 2.32
C SER A 332 -6.01 -35.19 1.55
N ALA A 333 -5.07 -36.07 1.79
CA ALA A 333 -4.97 -37.38 1.14
C ALA A 333 -5.36 -37.34 -0.38
N ASP A 334 -6.58 -37.67 -0.72
CA ASP A 334 -7.08 -37.76 -2.09
C ASP A 334 -7.83 -36.47 -2.55
N PHE A 335 -7.95 -35.46 -1.69
CA PHE A 335 -8.65 -34.22 -2.05
C PHE A 335 -7.70 -33.06 -2.31
N GLN A 336 -7.75 -32.48 -3.50
CA GLN A 336 -7.13 -31.19 -3.82
C GLN A 336 -8.22 -30.18 -4.14
N ALA A 337 -8.27 -29.09 -3.38
CA ALA A 337 -9.22 -28.01 -3.65
C ALA A 337 -8.93 -27.37 -5.02
N GLU A 338 -9.96 -27.30 -5.87
CA GLU A 338 -9.88 -26.61 -7.17
C GLU A 338 -9.57 -25.12 -7.01
N ASP A 339 -10.13 -24.50 -5.97
CA ASP A 339 -9.90 -23.08 -5.66
C ASP A 339 -8.78 -22.91 -4.63
N THR A 340 -7.69 -22.30 -5.06
CA THR A 340 -6.55 -21.93 -4.21
C THR A 340 -6.57 -20.43 -3.92
N PRO A 341 -7.11 -19.97 -2.78
CA PRO A 341 -7.22 -18.56 -2.48
C PRO A 341 -5.84 -17.92 -2.26
N LEU A 342 -5.70 -16.67 -2.72
CA LEU A 342 -4.50 -15.87 -2.48
C LEU A 342 -4.28 -15.68 -0.98
N SER A 343 -3.09 -15.97 -0.49
CA SER A 343 -2.75 -15.88 0.94
C SER A 343 -3.00 -14.48 1.53
N ARG A 344 -2.70 -13.41 0.77
CA ARG A 344 -2.74 -12.01 1.20
C ARG A 344 -1.99 -11.70 2.52
N ALA A 345 -1.40 -12.71 3.15
CA ALA A 345 -0.55 -12.57 4.32
C ALA A 345 0.84 -12.10 3.87
N GLY A 346 1.11 -10.81 3.98
CA GLY A 346 2.37 -10.23 3.54
C GLY A 346 2.25 -8.72 3.35
N ASN A 347 3.29 -8.13 2.79
CA ASN A 347 3.38 -6.70 2.58
C ASN A 347 2.37 -6.21 1.53
N ALA A 348 1.32 -5.54 2.01
CA ALA A 348 0.23 -5.03 1.17
C ALA A 348 0.67 -3.86 0.28
N HIS A 349 1.73 -3.14 0.64
CA HIS A 349 2.27 -2.05 -0.18
C HIS A 349 3.06 -2.59 -1.35
N LEU A 350 3.95 -3.57 -1.13
CA LEU A 350 4.68 -4.24 -2.21
C LEU A 350 3.71 -4.90 -3.20
N ARG A 351 2.70 -5.61 -2.68
CA ARG A 351 1.67 -6.22 -3.54
C ARG A 351 0.93 -5.18 -4.38
N TYR A 352 0.57 -4.04 -3.80
CA TYR A 352 -0.06 -2.94 -4.53
C TYR A 352 0.81 -2.48 -5.69
N TYR A 353 2.07 -2.10 -5.43
CA TYR A 353 2.97 -1.61 -6.46
C TYR A 353 3.25 -2.65 -7.55
N LEU A 354 3.42 -3.92 -7.19
CA LEU A 354 3.59 -5.00 -8.16
C LEU A 354 2.34 -5.23 -9.03
N CYS A 355 1.14 -5.11 -8.48
CA CYS A 355 -0.10 -5.27 -9.23
C CYS A 355 -0.35 -4.09 -10.18
N GLU A 356 -0.12 -2.85 -9.72
CA GLU A 356 -0.23 -1.66 -10.56
C GLU A 356 0.80 -1.67 -11.69
N ALA A 357 2.07 -1.97 -11.37
CA ALA A 357 3.11 -2.13 -12.37
C ALA A 357 2.76 -3.21 -13.40
N ALA A 358 2.30 -4.38 -12.97
CA ALA A 358 1.88 -5.46 -13.87
C ALA A 358 0.70 -5.05 -14.77
N ASN A 359 -0.21 -4.23 -14.26
CA ASN A 359 -1.33 -3.70 -15.05
C ASN A 359 -0.89 -2.76 -16.18
N ILE A 360 0.20 -2.02 -15.98
CA ILE A 360 0.76 -1.15 -17.02
C ILE A 360 1.69 -1.95 -17.95
N VAL A 361 2.60 -2.77 -17.42
CA VAL A 361 3.54 -3.56 -18.21
C VAL A 361 2.83 -4.42 -19.27
N ARG A 362 1.68 -5.04 -18.93
CA ARG A 362 0.89 -5.83 -19.90
C ARG A 362 0.37 -5.01 -21.09
N LEU A 363 0.37 -3.70 -21.03
CA LEU A 363 -0.05 -2.81 -22.14
C LEU A 363 1.12 -2.50 -23.07
N HIS A 364 2.35 -2.55 -22.56
CA HIS A 364 3.57 -2.10 -23.25
C HIS A 364 4.53 -3.23 -23.61
N ASP A 365 4.34 -4.43 -23.06
CA ASP A 365 5.20 -5.60 -23.30
C ASP A 365 4.38 -6.77 -23.85
N ALA A 366 4.81 -7.31 -25.01
CA ALA A 366 4.09 -8.35 -25.72
C ALA A 366 4.01 -9.68 -24.94
N ASP A 367 5.08 -10.10 -24.25
CA ASP A 367 5.13 -11.33 -23.45
C ASP A 367 4.20 -11.25 -22.22
N TYR A 368 4.14 -10.07 -21.61
CA TYR A 368 3.23 -9.83 -20.48
C TYR A 368 1.78 -9.68 -20.92
N LYS A 369 1.54 -9.07 -22.10
CA LYS A 369 0.22 -8.99 -22.72
C LYS A 369 -0.32 -10.40 -23.04
N ALA A 370 0.47 -11.22 -23.70
CA ALA A 370 0.10 -12.59 -24.05
C ALA A 370 -0.15 -13.44 -22.78
N PHE A 371 0.71 -13.32 -21.77
CA PHE A 371 0.52 -14.03 -20.50
C PHE A 371 -0.77 -13.58 -19.79
N TYR A 372 -1.02 -12.28 -19.70
CA TYR A 372 -2.25 -11.75 -19.12
C TYR A 372 -3.50 -12.25 -19.83
N HIS A 373 -3.55 -12.21 -21.17
CA HIS A 373 -4.68 -12.68 -21.95
C HIS A 373 -4.96 -14.18 -21.72
N ARG A 374 -3.94 -15.00 -21.74
CA ARG A 374 -4.09 -16.42 -21.42
C ARG A 374 -4.71 -16.63 -20.05
N LYS A 375 -4.20 -15.91 -19.02
CA LYS A 375 -4.72 -16.01 -17.65
C LYS A 375 -6.12 -15.41 -17.47
N PHE A 376 -6.49 -14.44 -18.29
CA PHE A 376 -7.82 -13.85 -18.33
C PHE A 376 -8.87 -14.83 -18.87
N LEU A 377 -8.50 -15.63 -19.89
CA LEU A 377 -9.40 -16.57 -20.54
C LEU A 377 -9.57 -17.90 -19.75
N GLU A 378 -8.65 -18.23 -18.85
CA GLU A 378 -8.69 -19.49 -18.08
C GLU A 378 -9.91 -19.62 -17.14
N VAL A 379 -10.56 -18.52 -16.77
CA VAL A 379 -11.67 -18.54 -15.80
C VAL A 379 -12.84 -17.68 -16.26
N ARG A 380 -14.04 -18.01 -15.76
CA ARG A 380 -15.26 -17.25 -16.08
C ARG A 380 -15.51 -16.06 -15.15
N LYS A 381 -15.13 -16.17 -13.85
CA LYS A 381 -15.37 -15.15 -12.82
C LYS A 381 -14.06 -14.44 -12.43
N HIS A 382 -14.15 -13.16 -12.06
CA HIS A 382 -13.02 -12.34 -11.59
C HIS A 382 -11.80 -12.33 -12.52
N ARG A 383 -12.00 -12.53 -13.82
CA ARG A 383 -10.97 -12.66 -14.87
C ARG A 383 -9.84 -11.66 -14.74
N HIS A 384 -10.18 -10.36 -14.74
CA HIS A 384 -9.20 -9.28 -14.70
C HIS A 384 -8.35 -9.30 -13.42
N LYS A 385 -8.99 -9.32 -12.25
CA LYS A 385 -8.27 -9.31 -10.96
C LYS A 385 -7.32 -10.49 -10.83
N ARG A 386 -7.77 -11.69 -11.19
CA ARG A 386 -6.95 -12.91 -11.17
C ARG A 386 -5.77 -12.80 -12.13
N ALA A 387 -6.01 -12.40 -13.37
CA ALA A 387 -4.96 -12.28 -14.39
C ALA A 387 -3.90 -11.24 -13.99
N ILE A 388 -4.29 -10.09 -13.42
CA ILE A 388 -3.34 -9.09 -12.91
C ILE A 388 -2.47 -9.65 -11.78
N VAL A 389 -3.05 -10.33 -10.79
CA VAL A 389 -2.28 -10.90 -9.67
C VAL A 389 -1.28 -11.96 -10.17
N LEU A 390 -1.67 -12.81 -11.12
CA LEU A 390 -0.77 -13.79 -11.74
C LEU A 390 0.33 -13.11 -12.56
N THR A 391 0.01 -12.04 -13.27
CA THR A 391 0.97 -11.22 -14.02
C THR A 391 1.94 -10.53 -13.07
N ALA A 392 1.47 -10.00 -11.95
CA ALA A 392 2.32 -9.45 -10.88
C ALA A 392 3.27 -10.52 -10.31
N ARG A 393 2.79 -11.76 -10.12
CA ARG A 393 3.65 -12.87 -9.68
C ARG A 393 4.74 -13.23 -10.72
N LYS A 394 4.41 -13.14 -12.01
CA LYS A 394 5.41 -13.27 -13.09
C LYS A 394 6.40 -12.12 -13.04
N LEU A 395 5.93 -10.88 -12.81
CA LEU A 395 6.77 -9.68 -12.75
C LEU A 395 7.79 -9.73 -11.60
N VAL A 396 7.47 -10.36 -10.46
CA VAL A 396 8.42 -10.54 -9.35
C VAL A 396 9.73 -11.20 -9.82
N ARG A 397 9.66 -12.18 -10.74
CA ARG A 397 10.86 -12.85 -11.28
C ARG A 397 11.77 -11.88 -12.01
N LEU A 398 11.18 -11.02 -12.82
CA LEU A 398 11.92 -10.01 -13.57
C LEU A 398 12.51 -8.96 -12.62
N VAL A 399 11.70 -8.45 -11.68
CA VAL A 399 12.14 -7.47 -10.67
C VAL A 399 13.35 -7.99 -9.88
N VAL A 400 13.26 -9.21 -9.33
CA VAL A 400 14.37 -9.80 -8.57
C VAL A 400 15.62 -9.94 -9.45
N ARG A 401 15.47 -10.41 -10.68
CA ARG A 401 16.59 -10.54 -11.61
C ARG A 401 17.27 -9.19 -11.87
N LEU A 402 16.50 -8.14 -12.19
CA LEU A 402 17.08 -6.82 -12.50
C LEU A 402 17.74 -6.19 -11.26
N LEU A 403 17.13 -6.31 -10.08
CA LEU A 403 17.73 -5.83 -8.83
C LEU A 403 18.98 -6.61 -8.42
N THR A 404 19.11 -7.89 -8.83
CA THR A 404 20.29 -8.72 -8.55
C THR A 404 21.42 -8.43 -9.53
N THR A 405 21.10 -8.29 -10.83
CA THR A 405 22.13 -8.19 -11.87
C THR A 405 22.47 -6.75 -12.25
N ASN A 406 21.62 -5.81 -11.87
CA ASN A 406 21.62 -4.41 -12.30
C ASN A 406 21.73 -4.23 -13.83
N GLN A 407 21.22 -5.21 -14.62
CA GLN A 407 21.23 -5.17 -16.07
C GLN A 407 19.91 -4.62 -16.58
N PRO A 408 19.90 -3.80 -17.65
CA PRO A 408 18.66 -3.29 -18.25
C PRO A 408 17.78 -4.44 -18.76
N TYR A 409 16.47 -4.21 -18.69
CA TYR A 409 15.50 -5.13 -19.30
C TYR A 409 15.69 -5.20 -20.81
N ARG A 410 15.73 -6.41 -21.33
CA ARG A 410 15.72 -6.67 -22.78
C ARG A 410 14.50 -7.54 -23.09
N PRO A 411 13.52 -7.01 -23.85
CA PRO A 411 12.41 -7.82 -24.34
C PRO A 411 12.91 -9.04 -25.11
N ARG A 412 12.24 -10.16 -25.00
CA ARG A 412 12.50 -11.28 -25.90
C ARG A 412 12.18 -10.82 -27.33
N ARG A 413 13.09 -11.02 -28.22
CA ARG A 413 12.78 -10.85 -29.65
C ARG A 413 11.69 -11.85 -30.01
N PRO A 414 10.67 -11.42 -30.79
CA PRO A 414 9.57 -12.30 -31.24
C PRO A 414 10.09 -13.48 -32.05
#